data_ef7fb185ed91c8fa191af27ca65faf87
#
_entry.id   ef7fb185ed91c8fa191af27ca65faf87
#
_cell.length_a   1.000
_cell.length_b   1.000
_cell.length_c   1.000
_cell.angle_alpha   90.00
_cell.angle_beta   90.00
_cell.angle_gamma   90.00
#
_symmetry.space_group_name_H-M   'P 1'
#
loop_
_entity.id
_entity.type
_entity.pdbx_description
1 polymer ?
#
loop_
_entity_poly.entity_id
_entity_poly.type
_entity_poly.pdbx_seq_one_letter_code
_entity_poly.pdbx_strand_id
1 'polypeptide(L)'
;RDDVESRGLGDVYKRQVIPRDVWENCSAALLKAEENWGIVELGYQFPESDRDAGKIKLVSFQDFCPYIIDLDEYKYARESFTLDEWIDIILGAIDYNAAGYESRQQKLAMITRLLPFVEKRLNLIELAPKGTGKSYLFGSVSRYGWLSSGGTMSRAKMFYDVARRTEGLVFGHDYVALDEVQTINFTDIDEMRGALKGYMENGKYTVGNHEGAADSGIILLGNIPAASMNEYLNMFSDLPKVFHESALIDRFHGFLKGWELPRMNDDLKICGWALNSEYFSSIMHELRDDPTYRAVVDARVAVPEKSDTRDTEAIKRICTAYLKLLFPNVQHPEDISSHDFNLFCLKPAIEMRSIIKIQLGILDPEEFGGKTVPELSVKDVDE
;
A
#
# COMPACT_ATOMS: atom_id res chain seq x y z
N ARG A 1 31.84 -10.40 -9.17
CA ARG A 1 32.24 -9.58 -8.00
C ARG A 1 31.84 -10.34 -6.78
N ASP A 2 32.80 -10.66 -5.92
CA ASP A 2 32.57 -11.56 -4.80
C ASP A 2 32.07 -10.83 -3.54
N ASP A 3 32.07 -9.50 -3.54
CA ASP A 3 31.64 -8.66 -2.44
C ASP A 3 30.66 -7.58 -2.90
N VAL A 4 29.62 -7.32 -2.10
CA VAL A 4 28.68 -6.22 -2.30
C VAL A 4 29.10 -5.07 -1.37
N GLU A 5 29.43 -3.91 -1.94
CA GLU A 5 29.68 -2.71 -1.16
C GLU A 5 28.37 -2.15 -0.62
N SER A 6 28.22 -2.04 0.70
CA SER A 6 27.07 -1.37 1.30
C SER A 6 27.20 0.15 1.09
N ARG A 7 26.21 0.76 0.45
CA ARG A 7 26.13 2.21 0.21
C ARG A 7 25.14 2.86 1.17
N GLY A 8 25.39 2.81 2.45
CA GLY A 8 24.37 3.28 3.38
C GLY A 8 24.80 4.16 4.54
N LEU A 9 26.07 4.29 4.80
CA LEU A 9 26.54 5.11 5.94
C LEU A 9 27.61 6.07 5.42
N GLY A 10 27.26 7.33 5.27
CA GLY A 10 28.06 8.49 4.91
C GLY A 10 29.51 8.30 4.45
N ASP A 11 30.10 9.29 3.85
CA ASP A 11 31.44 9.26 3.20
C ASP A 11 32.62 8.66 4.01
N VAL A 12 32.44 8.43 5.32
CA VAL A 12 33.46 7.89 6.23
C VAL A 12 33.59 6.35 6.13
N TYR A 13 32.63 5.62 5.58
CA TYR A 13 32.58 4.16 5.67
C TYR A 13 32.64 3.41 4.33
N LYS A 14 33.33 3.94 3.35
CA LYS A 14 33.51 3.29 2.03
C LYS A 14 34.26 1.94 2.05
N ARG A 15 34.53 1.35 3.22
CA ARG A 15 35.34 0.15 3.41
C ARG A 15 34.62 -0.99 4.13
N GLN A 16 33.30 -0.96 4.19
CA GLN A 16 32.53 -2.08 4.72
C GLN A 16 32.20 -3.06 3.60
N VAL A 17 32.33 -4.34 3.89
CA VAL A 17 32.08 -5.41 2.93
C VAL A 17 31.11 -6.39 3.53
N ILE A 18 30.07 -6.74 2.78
CA ILE A 18 29.19 -7.86 3.10
C ILE A 18 29.67 -9.05 2.27
N PRO A 19 30.18 -10.12 2.89
CA PRO A 19 30.56 -11.33 2.18
C PRO A 19 29.38 -11.93 1.44
N ARG A 20 29.65 -12.64 0.35
CA ARG A 20 28.60 -13.18 -0.53
C ARG A 20 27.65 -14.15 0.17
N ASP A 21 28.18 -15.02 0.99
CA ASP A 21 27.43 -15.98 1.80
C ASP A 21 26.49 -15.28 2.80
N VAL A 22 26.94 -14.21 3.45
CA VAL A 22 26.11 -13.39 4.35
C VAL A 22 25.03 -12.66 3.55
N TRP A 23 25.40 -12.13 2.38
CA TRP A 23 24.44 -11.45 1.51
C TRP A 23 23.35 -12.40 0.99
N GLU A 24 23.72 -13.59 0.52
CA GLU A 24 22.74 -14.59 0.04
C GLU A 24 21.74 -14.99 1.13
N ASN A 25 22.18 -15.05 2.40
CA ASN A 25 21.34 -15.42 3.53
C ASN A 25 20.51 -14.25 4.11
N CYS A 26 21.00 -13.02 4.01
CA CYS A 26 20.41 -11.87 4.72
C CYS A 26 19.89 -10.76 3.80
N SER A 27 20.08 -10.84 2.48
CA SER A 27 19.72 -9.78 1.54
C SER A 27 18.24 -9.43 1.59
N ALA A 28 17.37 -10.43 1.74
CA ALA A 28 15.94 -10.22 1.87
C ALA A 28 15.59 -9.36 3.11
N ALA A 29 16.24 -9.61 4.25
CA ALA A 29 16.06 -8.82 5.46
C ALA A 29 16.69 -7.43 5.35
N LEU A 30 17.89 -7.33 4.77
CA LEU A 30 18.64 -6.07 4.63
C LEU A 30 18.03 -5.10 3.60
N LEU A 31 17.25 -5.60 2.64
CA LEU A 31 16.62 -4.79 1.59
C LEU A 31 15.15 -4.47 1.86
N LYS A 32 14.57 -5.00 2.95
CA LYS A 32 13.14 -4.84 3.26
C LYS A 32 12.73 -3.41 3.61
N ALA A 33 13.64 -2.59 4.16
CA ALA A 33 13.33 -1.24 4.60
C ALA A 33 14.55 -0.31 4.50
N GLU A 34 14.32 0.99 4.54
CA GLU A 34 15.38 2.02 4.61
C GLU A 34 16.20 1.89 5.90
N GLU A 35 15.55 1.51 7.02
CA GLU A 35 16.18 1.23 8.30
C GLU A 35 15.87 -0.21 8.73
N ASN A 36 16.92 -0.97 9.05
CA ASN A 36 16.79 -2.32 9.55
C ASN A 36 17.37 -2.42 10.96
N TRP A 37 16.60 -3.01 11.87
CA TRP A 37 17.03 -3.27 13.24
C TRP A 37 17.37 -4.75 13.40
N GLY A 38 18.54 -5.02 13.98
CA GLY A 38 18.97 -6.39 14.18
C GLY A 38 20.23 -6.49 15.01
N ILE A 39 20.65 -7.72 15.27
CA ILE A 39 21.93 -8.02 15.88
C ILE A 39 22.94 -8.24 14.75
N VAL A 40 24.02 -7.45 14.77
CA VAL A 40 25.11 -7.57 13.81
C VAL A 40 26.38 -8.06 14.50
N GLU A 41 27.05 -9.00 13.88
CA GLU A 41 28.40 -9.38 14.25
C GLU A 41 29.37 -8.83 13.19
N LEU A 42 30.33 -8.03 13.62
CA LEU A 42 31.32 -7.40 12.76
C LEU A 42 32.69 -8.04 12.99
N GLY A 43 33.34 -8.44 11.92
CA GLY A 43 34.73 -8.89 11.91
C GLY A 43 35.65 -7.88 11.26
N TYR A 44 36.90 -7.87 11.67
CA TYR A 44 37.93 -7.06 11.04
C TYR A 44 38.90 -7.93 10.22
N GLN A 45 38.98 -7.68 8.93
CA GLN A 45 39.98 -8.28 8.05
C GLN A 45 41.20 -7.42 8.02
N PHE A 46 42.31 -7.96 8.47
CA PHE A 46 43.60 -7.28 8.41
C PHE A 46 44.06 -7.08 6.97
N PRO A 47 44.85 -6.03 6.70
CA PRO A 47 45.47 -5.82 5.38
C PRO A 47 46.30 -7.01 4.95
N GLU A 48 46.18 -7.41 3.69
CA GLU A 48 47.04 -8.48 3.12
C GLU A 48 48.40 -7.95 2.63
N SER A 49 48.54 -6.62 2.50
CA SER A 49 49.77 -5.93 2.12
C SER A 49 49.81 -4.50 2.69
N ASP A 50 51.01 -3.90 2.73
CA ASP A 50 51.21 -2.52 3.20
C ASP A 50 50.45 -1.44 2.38
N ARG A 51 49.94 -1.79 1.22
CA ARG A 51 49.14 -0.91 0.35
C ARG A 51 47.63 -1.10 0.55
N ASP A 52 47.22 -2.09 1.29
CA ASP A 52 45.85 -2.41 1.55
C ASP A 52 45.43 -1.81 2.89
N ALA A 53 44.18 -1.39 2.98
CA ALA A 53 43.62 -0.95 4.25
C ALA A 53 42.72 -2.06 4.79
N GLY A 54 42.79 -2.29 6.10
CA GLY A 54 41.88 -3.26 6.75
C GLY A 54 40.40 -2.93 6.47
N LYS A 55 39.58 -3.96 6.42
CA LYS A 55 38.15 -3.86 6.11
C LYS A 55 37.29 -4.36 7.29
N ILE A 56 36.21 -3.68 7.57
CA ILE A 56 35.17 -4.21 8.46
C ILE A 56 34.24 -5.08 7.61
N LYS A 57 34.07 -6.34 7.99
CA LYS A 57 33.15 -7.27 7.35
C LYS A 57 31.94 -7.53 8.25
N LEU A 58 30.76 -7.62 7.65
CA LEU A 58 29.60 -8.18 8.31
C LEU A 58 29.77 -9.70 8.36
N VAL A 59 29.86 -10.26 9.57
CA VAL A 59 29.99 -11.71 9.78
C VAL A 59 28.62 -12.37 9.84
N SER A 60 27.71 -11.76 10.56
CA SER A 60 26.31 -12.20 10.63
C SER A 60 25.37 -11.03 10.84
N PHE A 61 24.15 -11.19 10.36
CA PHE A 61 23.02 -10.31 10.64
C PHE A 61 21.84 -11.18 11.06
N GLN A 62 21.26 -10.85 12.19
CA GLN A 62 20.02 -11.45 12.65
C GLN A 62 18.99 -10.33 12.78
N ASP A 63 17.94 -10.43 11.99
CA ASP A 63 16.81 -9.49 12.04
C ASP A 63 16.17 -9.51 13.44
N PHE A 64 15.90 -8.35 14.01
CA PHE A 64 15.28 -8.23 15.31
C PHE A 64 13.76 -8.31 15.15
N CYS A 65 13.24 -9.53 15.15
CA CYS A 65 11.83 -9.79 15.22
C CYS A 65 11.53 -10.45 16.57
N PRO A 66 11.13 -9.69 17.60
CA PRO A 66 10.92 -10.22 18.96
C PRO A 66 9.64 -11.07 19.09
N TYR A 67 8.90 -11.27 18.01
CA TYR A 67 7.63 -12.00 17.98
C TYR A 67 7.58 -12.96 16.80
N ILE A 68 6.79 -14.02 16.99
CA ILE A 68 6.44 -14.96 15.93
C ILE A 68 5.16 -14.45 15.27
N ILE A 69 5.13 -14.42 13.94
CA ILE A 69 3.91 -14.11 13.20
C ILE A 69 3.11 -15.40 13.06
N ASP A 70 1.94 -15.42 13.70
CA ASP A 70 0.98 -16.51 13.62
C ASP A 70 -0.37 -15.95 13.19
N LEU A 71 -0.73 -16.18 11.92
CA LEU A 71 -2.00 -15.69 11.36
C LEU A 71 -3.21 -16.39 11.97
N ASP A 72 -3.10 -17.65 12.35
CA ASP A 72 -4.22 -18.40 12.92
C ASP A 72 -4.54 -17.87 14.33
N GLU A 73 -3.51 -17.56 15.13
CA GLU A 73 -3.68 -16.89 16.41
C GLU A 73 -4.31 -15.49 16.24
N TYR A 74 -3.84 -14.70 15.28
CA TYR A 74 -4.40 -13.38 14.99
C TYR A 74 -5.87 -13.45 14.56
N LYS A 75 -6.21 -14.39 13.66
CA LYS A 75 -7.58 -14.63 13.20
C LYS A 75 -8.49 -15.07 14.36
N TYR A 76 -8.00 -15.98 15.20
CA TYR A 76 -8.73 -16.44 16.39
C TYR A 76 -8.94 -15.31 17.41
N ALA A 77 -7.90 -14.49 17.65
CA ALA A 77 -8.02 -13.35 18.57
C ALA A 77 -9.13 -12.39 18.16
N ARG A 78 -9.38 -12.20 16.84
CA ARG A 78 -10.47 -11.35 16.33
C ARG A 78 -11.85 -11.72 16.89
N GLU A 79 -12.11 -13.00 17.13
CA GLU A 79 -13.39 -13.50 17.63
C GLU A 79 -13.72 -13.01 19.06
N SER A 80 -12.70 -12.63 19.81
CA SER A 80 -12.85 -12.15 21.20
C SER A 80 -13.28 -10.69 21.31
N PHE A 81 -13.36 -9.96 20.19
CA PHE A 81 -13.64 -8.53 20.16
C PHE A 81 -14.89 -8.21 19.34
N THR A 82 -15.66 -7.23 19.79
CA THR A 82 -16.66 -6.58 18.95
C THR A 82 -15.97 -5.85 17.79
N LEU A 83 -16.70 -5.50 16.75
CA LEU A 83 -16.12 -4.77 15.62
C LEU A 83 -15.58 -3.38 16.03
N ASP A 84 -16.24 -2.70 16.95
CA ASP A 84 -15.79 -1.39 17.43
C ASP A 84 -14.48 -1.50 18.22
N GLU A 85 -14.35 -2.48 19.11
CA GLU A 85 -13.10 -2.76 19.83
C GLU A 85 -11.98 -3.14 18.85
N TRP A 86 -12.29 -3.93 17.81
CA TRP A 86 -11.32 -4.31 16.80
C TRP A 86 -10.81 -3.12 15.97
N ILE A 87 -11.72 -2.21 15.59
CA ILE A 87 -11.39 -0.93 14.96
C ILE A 87 -10.43 -0.12 15.85
N ASP A 88 -10.70 -0.06 17.14
CA ASP A 88 -9.87 0.67 18.11
C ASP A 88 -8.48 0.01 18.28
N ILE A 89 -8.41 -1.33 18.26
CA ILE A 89 -7.13 -2.07 18.26
C ILE A 89 -6.31 -1.75 17.00
N ILE A 90 -6.94 -1.78 15.81
CA ILE A 90 -6.26 -1.43 14.55
C ILE A 90 -5.72 0.00 14.59
N LEU A 91 -6.50 0.97 15.07
CA LEU A 91 -6.06 2.35 15.21
C LEU A 91 -4.87 2.47 16.16
N GLY A 92 -4.92 1.78 17.29
CA GLY A 92 -3.79 1.71 18.22
C GLY A 92 -2.53 1.11 17.60
N ALA A 93 -2.69 0.05 16.79
CA ALA A 93 -1.59 -0.61 16.10
C ALA A 93 -0.86 0.28 15.06
N ILE A 94 -1.50 1.34 14.62
CA ILE A 94 -0.92 2.33 13.70
C ILE A 94 -0.64 3.68 14.38
N ASP A 95 -0.46 3.65 15.70
CA ASP A 95 -0.08 4.78 16.55
C ASP A 95 -1.14 5.89 16.70
N TYR A 96 -2.43 5.57 16.46
CA TYR A 96 -3.52 6.51 16.64
C TYR A 96 -4.40 6.19 17.85
N ASN A 97 -4.81 7.23 18.57
CA ASN A 97 -5.74 7.12 19.68
C ASN A 97 -7.20 7.11 19.17
N ALA A 98 -7.85 5.97 19.28
CA ALA A 98 -9.24 5.81 18.84
C ALA A 98 -10.22 6.76 19.54
N ALA A 99 -9.95 7.15 20.80
CA ALA A 99 -10.80 8.08 21.54
C ALA A 99 -10.74 9.54 21.04
N GLY A 100 -9.73 9.89 20.23
CA GLY A 100 -9.60 11.22 19.62
C GLY A 100 -10.48 11.44 18.38
N TYR A 101 -11.15 10.39 17.88
CA TYR A 101 -12.04 10.49 16.72
C TYR A 101 -13.47 10.81 17.15
N GLU A 102 -14.12 11.73 16.44
CA GLU A 102 -15.48 12.18 16.74
C GLU A 102 -16.55 11.15 16.37
N SER A 103 -16.26 10.25 15.44
CA SER A 103 -17.24 9.27 14.94
C SER A 103 -16.60 7.98 14.46
N ARG A 104 -17.40 6.90 14.44
CA ARG A 104 -17.02 5.63 13.82
C ARG A 104 -16.64 5.78 12.35
N GLN A 105 -17.32 6.68 11.63
CA GLN A 105 -17.04 6.94 10.22
C GLN A 105 -15.63 7.49 10.01
N GLN A 106 -15.17 8.42 10.87
CA GLN A 106 -13.79 8.92 10.82
C GLN A 106 -12.77 7.82 11.14
N LYS A 107 -13.05 6.92 12.10
CA LYS A 107 -12.22 5.75 12.40
C LYS A 107 -12.10 4.84 11.18
N LEU A 108 -13.22 4.51 10.54
CA LEU A 108 -13.23 3.68 9.33
C LEU A 108 -12.51 4.36 8.15
N ALA A 109 -12.65 5.66 7.98
CA ALA A 109 -11.91 6.42 6.96
C ALA A 109 -10.38 6.34 7.17
N MET A 110 -9.91 6.34 8.42
CA MET A 110 -8.49 6.12 8.73
C MET A 110 -8.06 4.69 8.37
N ILE A 111 -8.85 3.68 8.74
CA ILE A 111 -8.59 2.27 8.41
C ILE A 111 -8.57 2.02 6.90
N THR A 112 -9.37 2.75 6.12
CA THR A 112 -9.37 2.66 4.64
C THR A 112 -7.99 2.91 4.03
N ARG A 113 -7.14 3.70 4.66
CA ARG A 113 -5.73 3.90 4.25
C ARG A 113 -4.89 2.62 4.30
N LEU A 114 -5.29 1.65 5.12
CA LEU A 114 -4.56 0.37 5.29
C LEU A 114 -4.90 -0.67 4.22
N LEU A 115 -5.89 -0.44 3.37
CA LEU A 115 -6.29 -1.40 2.34
C LEU A 115 -5.12 -1.87 1.45
N PRO A 116 -4.20 -0.99 0.98
CA PRO A 116 -3.06 -1.41 0.17
C PRO A 116 -2.01 -2.24 0.94
N PHE A 117 -2.05 -2.20 2.27
CA PHE A 117 -1.13 -2.99 3.12
C PHE A 117 -1.50 -4.47 3.12
N VAL A 118 -2.78 -4.80 2.92
CA VAL A 118 -3.33 -6.17 3.01
C VAL A 118 -3.76 -6.76 1.67
N GLU A 119 -3.79 -5.95 0.60
CA GLU A 119 -4.26 -6.44 -0.70
C GLU A 119 -3.28 -6.09 -1.81
N LYS A 120 -2.91 -7.13 -2.60
CA LYS A 120 -1.95 -7.02 -3.69
C LYS A 120 -2.46 -6.12 -4.81
N ARG A 121 -1.59 -5.25 -5.32
CA ARG A 121 -1.86 -4.38 -6.47
C ARG A 121 -3.11 -3.52 -6.29
N LEU A 122 -3.43 -3.13 -5.07
CA LEU A 122 -4.53 -2.22 -4.80
C LEU A 122 -4.07 -0.77 -5.01
N ASN A 123 -4.55 -0.16 -6.09
CA ASN A 123 -4.17 1.19 -6.48
C ASN A 123 -5.22 2.18 -5.99
N LEU A 124 -4.81 3.19 -5.22
CA LEU A 124 -5.71 4.17 -4.62
C LEU A 124 -5.25 5.60 -4.89
N ILE A 125 -6.20 6.52 -4.87
CA ILE A 125 -5.95 7.97 -4.88
C ILE A 125 -6.52 8.54 -3.58
N GLU A 126 -5.71 9.29 -2.84
CA GLU A 126 -6.17 10.11 -1.72
C GLU A 126 -5.82 11.56 -1.96
N LEU A 127 -6.84 12.41 -2.03
CA LEU A 127 -6.67 13.85 -2.01
C LEU A 127 -7.20 14.39 -0.68
N ALA A 128 -6.39 15.22 -0.01
CA ALA A 128 -6.67 15.64 1.36
C ALA A 128 -6.08 17.04 1.64
N PRO A 129 -6.57 17.73 2.66
CA PRO A 129 -5.83 18.86 3.21
C PRO A 129 -4.52 18.41 3.84
N LYS A 130 -3.61 19.39 4.05
CA LYS A 130 -2.36 19.15 4.78
C LYS A 130 -2.64 18.78 6.24
N GLY A 131 -1.77 17.92 6.80
CA GLY A 131 -1.77 17.61 8.23
C GLY A 131 -2.77 16.54 8.66
N THR A 132 -3.20 15.65 7.75
CA THR A 132 -4.08 14.50 8.06
C THR A 132 -3.32 13.19 8.32
N GLY A 133 -2.00 13.23 8.53
CA GLY A 133 -1.19 12.05 8.89
C GLY A 133 -0.81 11.12 7.73
N LYS A 134 -1.02 11.51 6.45
CA LYS A 134 -0.71 10.66 5.28
C LYS A 134 0.73 10.16 5.27
N SER A 135 1.69 11.09 5.28
CA SER A 135 3.12 10.77 5.15
C SER A 135 3.62 9.89 6.30
N TYR A 136 3.13 10.10 7.52
CA TYR A 136 3.45 9.25 8.65
C TYR A 136 2.96 7.82 8.45
N LEU A 137 1.68 7.66 8.12
CA LEU A 137 1.08 6.33 7.99
C LEU A 137 1.76 5.52 6.87
N PHE A 138 1.92 6.10 5.68
CA PHE A 138 2.50 5.38 4.54
C PHE A 138 4.03 5.26 4.59
N GLY A 139 4.71 6.08 5.37
CA GLY A 139 6.17 6.07 5.46
C GLY A 139 6.75 5.42 6.71
N SER A 140 5.95 5.25 7.79
CA SER A 140 6.50 4.84 9.08
C SER A 140 5.82 3.61 9.71
N VAL A 141 4.58 3.29 9.32
CA VAL A 141 3.80 2.20 9.96
C VAL A 141 4.24 0.83 9.46
N SER A 142 4.70 0.71 8.22
CA SER A 142 5.09 -0.58 7.64
C SER A 142 6.46 -0.52 6.98
N ARG A 143 7.33 -1.44 7.36
CA ARG A 143 8.62 -1.67 6.69
C ARG A 143 8.48 -2.25 5.27
N TYR A 144 7.31 -2.76 4.92
CA TYR A 144 7.05 -3.35 3.60
C TYR A 144 6.55 -2.33 2.57
N GLY A 145 6.34 -1.09 2.97
CA GLY A 145 5.91 -0.02 2.08
C GLY A 145 7.03 0.91 1.67
N TRP A 146 6.81 1.66 0.60
CA TRP A 146 7.71 2.72 0.18
C TRP A 146 6.97 4.04 0.01
N LEU A 147 7.47 5.11 0.65
CA LEU A 147 6.98 6.47 0.47
C LEU A 147 7.98 7.27 -0.35
N SER A 148 7.55 7.84 -1.47
CA SER A 148 8.35 8.76 -2.27
C SER A 148 7.70 10.14 -2.25
N SER A 149 8.36 11.13 -1.63
CA SER A 149 7.89 12.51 -1.55
C SER A 149 8.61 13.41 -2.55
N GLY A 150 7.85 14.03 -3.47
CA GLY A 150 8.37 14.99 -4.43
C GLY A 150 9.49 14.47 -5.34
N GLY A 151 10.22 15.41 -5.97
CA GLY A 151 11.38 15.11 -6.79
C GLY A 151 11.06 14.50 -8.16
N THR A 152 12.00 13.75 -8.73
CA THR A 152 11.85 13.15 -10.07
C THR A 152 11.53 11.66 -9.98
N MET A 153 10.51 11.25 -10.74
CA MET A 153 10.14 9.86 -10.93
C MET A 153 10.37 9.45 -12.37
N SER A 154 11.24 8.47 -12.58
CA SER A 154 11.52 7.88 -13.88
C SER A 154 11.04 6.44 -13.94
N ARG A 155 10.88 5.91 -15.17
CA ARG A 155 10.55 4.50 -15.39
C ARG A 155 11.60 3.56 -14.78
N ALA A 156 12.88 3.96 -14.84
CA ALA A 156 13.96 3.22 -14.20
C ALA A 156 13.81 3.14 -12.68
N LYS A 157 13.47 4.26 -12.03
CA LYS A 157 13.26 4.29 -10.58
C LYS A 157 12.01 3.49 -10.17
N MET A 158 10.93 3.57 -10.95
CA MET A 158 9.68 2.90 -10.62
C MET A 158 9.74 1.39 -10.88
N PHE A 159 10.30 0.95 -12.01
CA PHE A 159 10.20 -0.43 -12.48
C PHE A 159 11.54 -1.16 -12.58
N TYR A 160 12.46 -0.70 -13.43
CA TYR A 160 13.74 -1.37 -13.66
C TYR A 160 14.79 -0.42 -14.27
N ASP A 161 15.97 -0.36 -13.64
CA ASP A 161 17.12 0.38 -14.15
C ASP A 161 17.97 -0.53 -15.05
N VAL A 162 17.86 -0.34 -16.36
CA VAL A 162 18.58 -1.14 -17.35
C VAL A 162 20.09 -0.95 -17.26
N ALA A 163 20.57 0.26 -16.91
CA ALA A 163 21.99 0.56 -16.83
C ALA A 163 22.63 -0.10 -15.61
N ARG A 164 21.93 -0.11 -14.48
CA ARG A 164 22.41 -0.71 -13.22
C ARG A 164 21.99 -2.17 -13.07
N ARG A 165 21.03 -2.64 -13.88
CA ARG A 165 20.41 -3.97 -13.78
C ARG A 165 19.81 -4.22 -12.40
N THR A 166 19.07 -3.22 -11.88
CA THR A 166 18.42 -3.30 -10.58
C THR A 166 16.91 -3.09 -10.72
N GLU A 167 16.16 -3.83 -9.91
CA GLU A 167 14.71 -3.67 -9.80
C GLU A 167 14.37 -2.28 -9.22
N GLY A 168 13.23 -1.75 -9.64
CA GLY A 168 12.70 -0.48 -9.16
C GLY A 168 11.76 -0.64 -7.95
N LEU A 169 11.10 0.47 -7.59
CA LEU A 169 10.31 0.56 -6.37
C LEU A 169 9.14 -0.42 -6.28
N VAL A 170 8.51 -0.79 -7.40
CA VAL A 170 7.37 -1.73 -7.39
C VAL A 170 7.78 -3.16 -7.03
N PHE A 171 9.08 -3.46 -7.08
CA PHE A 171 9.60 -4.76 -6.69
C PHE A 171 10.01 -4.75 -5.21
N GLY A 172 9.55 -5.73 -4.46
CA GLY A 172 9.93 -5.92 -3.06
C GLY A 172 9.20 -5.05 -2.04
N HIS A 173 8.17 -4.29 -2.47
CA HIS A 173 7.32 -3.52 -1.56
C HIS A 173 5.85 -3.89 -1.75
N ASP A 174 5.08 -3.81 -0.66
CA ASP A 174 3.64 -4.05 -0.69
C ASP A 174 2.89 -2.94 -1.39
N TYR A 175 3.40 -1.72 -1.24
CA TYR A 175 2.88 -0.54 -1.92
C TYR A 175 3.98 0.50 -2.16
N VAL A 176 3.75 1.35 -3.17
CA VAL A 176 4.52 2.56 -3.44
C VAL A 176 3.58 3.76 -3.33
N ALA A 177 3.76 4.55 -2.28
CA ALA A 177 3.01 5.78 -2.08
C ALA A 177 3.78 6.98 -2.66
N LEU A 178 3.16 7.69 -3.60
CA LEU A 178 3.67 8.91 -4.21
C LEU A 178 3.07 10.11 -3.46
N ASP A 179 3.81 10.60 -2.46
CA ASP A 179 3.38 11.73 -1.64
C ASP A 179 3.69 13.06 -2.29
N GLU A 180 2.87 14.07 -1.99
CA GLU A 180 2.91 15.36 -2.67
C GLU A 180 2.95 15.20 -4.19
N VAL A 181 2.11 14.31 -4.73
CA VAL A 181 2.15 13.89 -6.14
C VAL A 181 2.14 15.06 -7.11
N GLN A 182 1.50 16.19 -6.76
CA GLN A 182 1.47 17.42 -7.55
C GLN A 182 2.86 18.06 -7.74
N THR A 183 3.86 17.70 -6.91
CA THR A 183 5.23 18.21 -6.99
C THR A 183 6.19 17.24 -7.68
N ILE A 184 5.73 16.03 -7.98
CA ILE A 184 6.57 15.00 -8.64
C ILE A 184 6.71 15.33 -10.12
N ASN A 185 7.97 15.41 -10.57
CA ASN A 185 8.30 15.55 -11.98
C ASN A 185 8.51 14.18 -12.62
N PHE A 186 7.59 13.79 -13.50
CA PHE A 186 7.69 12.54 -14.25
C PHE A 186 8.51 12.77 -15.51
N THR A 187 9.62 12.03 -15.65
CA THR A 187 10.38 12.01 -16.89
C THR A 187 9.68 11.12 -17.90
N ASP A 188 9.66 11.54 -19.15
CA ASP A 188 9.09 10.77 -20.27
C ASP A 188 7.65 10.30 -19.99
N ILE A 189 6.73 11.27 -20.06
CA ILE A 189 5.33 11.09 -19.65
C ILE A 189 4.65 9.93 -20.40
N ASP A 190 4.89 9.80 -21.71
CA ASP A 190 4.21 8.79 -22.53
C ASP A 190 4.72 7.37 -22.25
N GLU A 191 6.04 7.21 -22.07
CA GLU A 191 6.63 5.94 -21.65
C GLU A 191 6.18 5.56 -20.22
N MET A 192 6.13 6.52 -19.30
CA MET A 192 5.67 6.29 -17.94
C MET A 192 4.20 5.86 -17.92
N ARG A 193 3.33 6.53 -18.69
CA ARG A 193 1.91 6.13 -18.83
C ARG A 193 1.77 4.72 -19.37
N GLY A 194 2.52 4.38 -20.41
CA GLY A 194 2.50 3.04 -21.00
C GLY A 194 2.89 1.97 -19.98
N ALA A 195 3.98 2.18 -19.25
CA ALA A 195 4.46 1.27 -18.22
C ALA A 195 3.48 1.15 -17.04
N LEU A 196 2.95 2.26 -16.53
CA LEU A 196 1.94 2.28 -15.46
C LEU A 196 0.66 1.54 -15.88
N LYS A 197 0.13 1.81 -17.08
CA LYS A 197 -1.07 1.12 -17.58
C LYS A 197 -0.88 -0.39 -17.66
N GLY A 198 0.25 -0.85 -18.19
CA GLY A 198 0.58 -2.28 -18.25
C GLY A 198 0.67 -2.90 -16.85
N TYR A 199 1.44 -2.27 -15.97
CA TYR A 199 1.64 -2.76 -14.61
C TYR A 199 0.33 -2.80 -13.80
N MET A 200 -0.45 -1.73 -13.80
CA MET A 200 -1.70 -1.65 -13.03
C MET A 200 -2.77 -2.63 -13.52
N GLU A 201 -2.71 -3.05 -14.78
CA GLU A 201 -3.65 -4.04 -15.35
C GLU A 201 -3.39 -5.45 -14.79
N ASN A 202 -2.13 -5.91 -14.85
CA ASN A 202 -1.81 -7.32 -14.56
C ASN A 202 -0.56 -7.56 -13.70
N GLY A 203 0.07 -6.49 -13.17
CA GLY A 203 1.28 -6.58 -12.34
C GLY A 203 2.57 -6.80 -13.15
N LYS A 204 2.51 -6.80 -14.48
CA LYS A 204 3.67 -7.00 -15.35
C LYS A 204 4.18 -5.68 -15.90
N TYR A 205 5.49 -5.60 -16.07
CA TYR A 205 6.13 -4.44 -16.70
C TYR A 205 7.25 -4.89 -17.63
N THR A 206 7.50 -4.06 -18.65
CA THR A 206 8.60 -4.26 -19.59
C THR A 206 9.41 -2.97 -19.68
N VAL A 207 10.72 -3.04 -19.45
CA VAL A 207 11.64 -1.91 -19.58
C VAL A 207 12.84 -2.34 -20.42
N GLY A 208 12.95 -1.84 -21.65
CA GLY A 208 13.90 -2.34 -22.62
C GLY A 208 13.63 -3.82 -22.94
N ASN A 209 14.62 -4.67 -22.72
CA ASN A 209 14.50 -6.12 -22.89
C ASN A 209 14.20 -6.88 -21.59
N HIS A 210 13.98 -6.16 -20.46
CA HIS A 210 13.65 -6.76 -19.20
C HIS A 210 12.15 -6.85 -19.02
N GLU A 211 11.66 -8.04 -18.68
CA GLU A 211 10.27 -8.29 -18.29
C GLU A 211 10.24 -8.68 -16.82
N GLY A 212 9.39 -8.03 -16.05
CA GLY A 212 9.22 -8.29 -14.63
C GLY A 212 7.76 -8.35 -14.23
N ALA A 213 7.52 -8.83 -13.02
CA ALA A 213 6.21 -8.82 -12.38
C ALA A 213 6.38 -8.44 -10.91
N ALA A 214 5.41 -7.70 -10.38
CA ALA A 214 5.39 -7.32 -8.97
C ALA A 214 3.94 -7.16 -8.47
N ASP A 215 3.78 -7.13 -7.14
CA ASP A 215 2.48 -7.10 -6.48
C ASP A 215 2.22 -5.81 -5.68
N SER A 216 3.06 -4.79 -5.88
CA SER A 216 2.97 -3.51 -5.20
C SER A 216 1.73 -2.72 -5.64
N GLY A 217 0.97 -2.17 -4.68
CA GLY A 217 -0.06 -1.19 -4.96
C GLY A 217 0.53 0.20 -5.21
N ILE A 218 -0.05 0.98 -6.11
CA ILE A 218 0.36 2.38 -6.36
C ILE A 218 -0.64 3.30 -5.69
N ILE A 219 -0.15 4.20 -4.83
CA ILE A 219 -0.98 5.13 -4.08
C ILE A 219 -0.57 6.55 -4.43
N LEU A 220 -1.52 7.36 -4.88
CA LEU A 220 -1.32 8.78 -5.10
C LEU A 220 -1.82 9.56 -3.89
N LEU A 221 -0.93 10.30 -3.26
CA LEU A 221 -1.25 11.17 -2.13
C LEU A 221 -1.07 12.63 -2.57
N GLY A 222 -2.17 13.38 -2.62
CA GLY A 222 -2.16 14.76 -3.04
C GLY A 222 -2.73 15.71 -1.99
N ASN A 223 -2.25 16.95 -2.03
CA ASN A 223 -2.82 18.05 -1.25
C ASN A 223 -3.60 18.96 -2.20
N ILE A 224 -4.89 19.14 -1.95
CA ILE A 224 -5.77 20.01 -2.74
C ILE A 224 -6.37 21.12 -1.88
N PRO A 225 -6.68 22.29 -2.48
CA PRO A 225 -7.39 23.36 -1.79
C PRO A 225 -8.79 22.94 -1.36
N ALA A 226 -9.27 23.49 -0.24
CA ALA A 226 -10.62 23.19 0.26
C ALA A 226 -11.73 23.43 -0.78
N ALA A 227 -11.58 24.43 -1.63
CA ALA A 227 -12.54 24.73 -2.70
C ALA A 227 -12.63 23.62 -3.77
N SER A 228 -11.59 22.79 -3.91
CA SER A 228 -11.54 21.68 -4.86
C SER A 228 -11.98 20.34 -4.23
N MET A 229 -12.29 20.29 -2.93
CA MET A 229 -12.72 19.10 -2.21
C MET A 229 -14.19 18.78 -2.47
N ASN A 230 -14.50 18.52 -3.73
CA ASN A 230 -15.85 18.16 -4.17
C ASN A 230 -15.74 17.19 -5.34
N GLU A 231 -16.34 16.01 -5.18
CA GLU A 231 -16.31 14.93 -6.18
C GLU A 231 -16.98 15.29 -7.52
N TYR A 232 -17.78 16.33 -7.55
CA TYR A 232 -18.43 16.84 -8.79
C TYR A 232 -17.61 17.93 -9.50
N LEU A 233 -16.44 18.27 -8.97
CA LEU A 233 -15.47 19.15 -9.62
C LEU A 233 -14.29 18.32 -10.16
N ASN A 234 -13.53 18.89 -11.10
CA ASN A 234 -12.30 18.24 -11.59
C ASN A 234 -11.20 18.29 -10.51
N MET A 235 -11.17 17.28 -9.63
CA MET A 235 -10.17 17.16 -8.57
C MET A 235 -8.78 16.81 -9.10
N PHE A 236 -8.68 16.30 -10.33
CA PHE A 236 -7.42 15.84 -10.92
C PHE A 236 -6.72 16.90 -11.77
N SER A 237 -7.30 18.11 -11.88
CA SER A 237 -6.69 19.23 -12.62
C SER A 237 -5.29 19.60 -12.10
N ASP A 238 -5.07 19.47 -10.79
CA ASP A 238 -3.81 19.83 -10.13
C ASP A 238 -2.80 18.67 -10.10
N LEU A 239 -3.18 17.47 -10.56
CA LEU A 239 -2.27 16.33 -10.66
C LEU A 239 -1.28 16.52 -11.83
N PRO A 240 -0.10 15.89 -11.79
CA PRO A 240 0.83 15.86 -12.92
C PRO A 240 0.16 15.36 -14.21
N LYS A 241 0.61 15.88 -15.35
CA LYS A 241 0.05 15.55 -16.68
C LYS A 241 0.01 14.05 -16.99
N VAL A 242 0.86 13.24 -16.37
CA VAL A 242 0.83 11.77 -16.51
C VAL A 242 -0.54 11.21 -16.12
N PHE A 243 -1.21 11.82 -15.14
CA PHE A 243 -2.52 11.39 -14.62
C PHE A 243 -3.72 12.12 -15.25
N HIS A 244 -3.53 12.87 -16.34
CA HIS A 244 -4.63 13.51 -17.09
C HIS A 244 -5.23 12.61 -18.19
N GLU A 245 -4.86 11.33 -18.23
CA GLU A 245 -5.39 10.35 -19.18
C GLU A 245 -6.44 9.48 -18.50
N SER A 246 -7.66 9.47 -19.04
CA SER A 246 -8.80 8.69 -18.51
C SER A 246 -8.47 7.21 -18.39
N ALA A 247 -7.81 6.62 -19.39
CA ALA A 247 -7.43 5.22 -19.41
C ALA A 247 -6.45 4.82 -18.29
N LEU A 248 -5.60 5.74 -17.80
CA LEU A 248 -4.73 5.49 -16.65
C LEU A 248 -5.51 5.63 -15.34
N ILE A 249 -6.31 6.69 -15.21
CA ILE A 249 -7.14 6.93 -13.99
C ILE A 249 -8.12 5.78 -13.77
N ASP A 250 -8.72 5.22 -14.82
CA ASP A 250 -9.64 4.09 -14.73
C ASP A 250 -9.02 2.81 -14.12
N ARG A 251 -7.68 2.72 -14.03
CA ARG A 251 -6.94 1.63 -13.39
C ARG A 251 -6.71 1.82 -11.89
N PHE A 252 -7.02 2.98 -11.35
CA PHE A 252 -7.13 3.14 -9.90
C PHE A 252 -8.43 2.52 -9.42
N HIS A 253 -8.34 1.69 -8.40
CA HIS A 253 -9.49 0.93 -7.92
C HIS A 253 -10.45 1.83 -7.13
N GLY A 254 -9.93 2.76 -6.35
CA GLY A 254 -10.76 3.61 -5.51
C GLY A 254 -10.14 4.96 -5.16
N PHE A 255 -11.00 5.84 -4.69
CA PHE A 255 -10.64 7.16 -4.21
C PHE A 255 -11.02 7.30 -2.74
N LEU A 256 -10.10 7.85 -1.94
CA LEU A 256 -10.30 8.14 -0.53
C LEU A 256 -10.45 9.66 -0.33
N LYS A 257 -11.55 10.05 0.30
CA LYS A 257 -11.84 11.44 0.66
C LYS A 257 -11.05 11.85 1.90
N GLY A 258 -9.78 12.23 1.71
CA GLY A 258 -8.92 12.57 2.83
C GLY A 258 -9.35 13.80 3.62
N TRP A 259 -10.32 14.58 3.14
CA TRP A 259 -10.92 15.71 3.86
C TRP A 259 -11.97 15.31 4.89
N GLU A 260 -12.43 14.05 4.89
CA GLU A 260 -13.29 13.50 5.94
C GLU A 260 -12.48 13.12 7.19
N LEU A 261 -11.16 13.09 7.09
CA LEU A 261 -10.26 12.80 8.19
C LEU A 261 -9.92 14.06 8.98
N PRO A 262 -9.83 13.97 10.31
CA PRO A 262 -9.43 15.08 11.16
C PRO A 262 -7.97 15.46 10.89
N ARG A 263 -7.63 16.73 11.10
CA ARG A 263 -6.23 17.15 11.17
C ARG A 263 -5.59 16.59 12.42
N MET A 264 -4.34 16.15 12.31
CA MET A 264 -3.57 15.64 13.42
C MET A 264 -3.46 16.68 14.54
N ASN A 265 -3.79 16.26 15.74
CA ASN A 265 -3.66 16.98 16.97
C ASN A 265 -3.19 16.03 18.10
N ASP A 266 -2.97 16.53 19.29
CA ASP A 266 -2.46 15.71 20.40
C ASP A 266 -3.46 14.64 20.88
N ASP A 267 -4.77 14.85 20.73
CA ASP A 267 -5.80 13.89 21.15
C ASP A 267 -5.82 12.64 20.26
N LEU A 268 -5.35 12.76 19.00
CA LEU A 268 -5.23 11.65 18.05
C LEU A 268 -3.95 10.84 18.19
N LYS A 269 -2.99 11.28 19.00
CA LYS A 269 -1.76 10.53 19.24
C LYS A 269 -2.01 9.41 20.22
N ILE A 270 -1.42 8.25 19.93
CA ILE A 270 -1.53 7.09 20.82
C ILE A 270 -1.03 7.44 22.22
N CYS A 271 -1.74 6.96 23.23
CA CYS A 271 -1.32 7.00 24.61
C CYS A 271 -1.63 5.66 25.28
N GLY A 272 -0.73 5.16 26.10
CA GLY A 272 -0.89 3.87 26.79
C GLY A 272 -0.42 2.67 25.96
N TRP A 273 -1.06 1.52 26.18
CA TRP A 273 -0.71 0.25 25.53
C TRP A 273 -1.48 0.09 24.22
N ALA A 274 -0.79 -0.39 23.19
CA ALA A 274 -1.37 -0.74 21.89
C ALA A 274 -0.69 -2.00 21.33
N LEU A 275 -1.30 -2.59 20.33
CA LEU A 275 -0.66 -3.66 19.56
C LEU A 275 0.58 -3.08 18.87
N ASN A 276 1.67 -3.84 18.89
CA ASN A 276 2.92 -3.40 18.27
C ASN A 276 2.76 -3.19 16.76
N SER A 277 3.17 -2.02 16.26
CA SER A 277 2.99 -1.63 14.86
C SER A 277 3.79 -2.50 13.88
N GLU A 278 5.00 -2.94 14.25
CA GLU A 278 5.79 -3.87 13.44
C GLU A 278 5.15 -5.24 13.33
N TYR A 279 4.65 -5.80 14.46
CA TYR A 279 3.87 -7.03 14.46
C TYR A 279 2.66 -6.91 13.54
N PHE A 280 1.88 -5.84 13.71
CA PHE A 280 0.69 -5.61 12.91
C PHE A 280 1.00 -5.42 11.42
N SER A 281 2.09 -4.70 11.09
CA SER A 281 2.52 -4.56 9.69
C SER A 281 2.92 -5.89 9.06
N SER A 282 3.54 -6.78 9.84
CA SER A 282 3.90 -8.12 9.39
C SER A 282 2.66 -9.02 9.20
N ILE A 283 1.65 -8.91 10.07
CA ILE A 283 0.35 -9.57 9.87
C ILE A 283 -0.32 -9.08 8.58
N MET A 284 -0.34 -7.77 8.34
CA MET A 284 -0.91 -7.21 7.10
C MET A 284 -0.18 -7.73 5.86
N HIS A 285 1.14 -7.83 5.93
CA HIS A 285 1.97 -8.38 4.85
C HIS A 285 1.60 -9.85 4.55
N GLU A 286 1.53 -10.70 5.54
CA GLU A 286 1.17 -12.12 5.39
C GLU A 286 -0.27 -12.31 4.87
N LEU A 287 -1.23 -11.49 5.31
CA LEU A 287 -2.61 -11.53 4.83
C LEU A 287 -2.74 -11.24 3.33
N ARG A 288 -1.74 -10.61 2.69
CA ARG A 288 -1.77 -10.33 1.25
C ARG A 288 -1.85 -11.59 0.41
N ASP A 289 -1.19 -12.66 0.87
CA ASP A 289 -1.09 -13.92 0.13
C ASP A 289 -2.27 -14.87 0.35
N ASP A 290 -3.15 -14.56 1.31
CA ASP A 290 -4.31 -15.40 1.60
C ASP A 290 -5.45 -15.19 0.58
N PRO A 291 -5.76 -16.20 -0.29
CA PRO A 291 -6.79 -16.10 -1.31
C PRO A 291 -8.21 -16.33 -0.76
N THR A 292 -8.34 -16.78 0.47
CA THR A 292 -9.64 -17.19 1.08
C THR A 292 -10.63 -16.05 1.05
N TYR A 293 -10.20 -14.85 1.42
CA TYR A 293 -11.09 -13.67 1.46
C TYR A 293 -11.63 -13.29 0.08
N ARG A 294 -10.80 -13.43 -0.97
CA ARG A 294 -11.27 -13.20 -2.33
C ARG A 294 -12.32 -14.22 -2.74
N ALA A 295 -12.15 -15.49 -2.38
CA ALA A 295 -13.13 -16.53 -2.65
C ALA A 295 -14.47 -16.23 -1.94
N VAL A 296 -14.43 -15.77 -0.68
CA VAL A 296 -15.62 -15.32 0.06
C VAL A 296 -16.31 -14.15 -0.65
N VAL A 297 -15.57 -13.14 -1.08
CA VAL A 297 -16.13 -11.99 -1.82
C VAL A 297 -16.77 -12.43 -3.13
N ASP A 298 -16.13 -13.32 -3.90
CA ASP A 298 -16.68 -13.84 -5.16
C ASP A 298 -17.96 -14.66 -4.95
N ALA A 299 -18.06 -15.37 -3.84
CA ALA A 299 -19.28 -16.11 -3.46
C ALA A 299 -20.42 -15.17 -3.01
N ARG A 300 -20.09 -14.10 -2.26
CA ARG A 300 -21.07 -13.20 -1.60
C ARG A 300 -21.54 -12.04 -2.48
N VAL A 301 -20.78 -11.64 -3.50
CA VAL A 301 -21.15 -10.49 -4.35
C VAL A 301 -21.95 -10.93 -5.56
N ALA A 302 -23.17 -10.46 -5.67
CA ALA A 302 -24.00 -10.59 -6.87
C ALA A 302 -23.59 -9.50 -7.87
N VAL A 303 -23.28 -9.93 -9.10
CA VAL A 303 -22.89 -9.05 -10.20
C VAL A 303 -24.00 -9.07 -11.26
N PRO A 304 -24.61 -7.91 -11.60
CA PRO A 304 -25.59 -7.84 -12.66
C PRO A 304 -25.03 -8.27 -14.03
N GLU A 305 -25.87 -8.80 -14.91
CA GLU A 305 -25.48 -9.11 -16.27
C GLU A 305 -24.98 -7.84 -17.01
N LYS A 306 -23.95 -7.99 -17.84
CA LYS A 306 -23.35 -6.91 -18.62
C LYS A 306 -22.68 -5.80 -17.81
N SER A 307 -22.31 -6.08 -16.55
CA SER A 307 -21.53 -5.16 -15.72
C SER A 307 -20.15 -4.90 -16.33
N ASP A 308 -19.64 -3.69 -16.14
CA ASP A 308 -18.26 -3.36 -16.47
C ASP A 308 -17.30 -4.22 -15.62
N THR A 309 -16.44 -4.97 -16.29
CA THR A 309 -15.53 -5.91 -15.63
C THR A 309 -14.51 -5.19 -14.75
N ARG A 310 -14.00 -4.03 -15.18
CA ARG A 310 -12.99 -3.28 -14.43
C ARG A 310 -13.57 -2.69 -13.15
N ASP A 311 -14.78 -2.10 -13.23
CA ASP A 311 -15.48 -1.58 -12.06
C ASP A 311 -15.78 -2.72 -11.07
N THR A 312 -16.28 -3.86 -11.57
CA THR A 312 -16.57 -5.04 -10.75
C THR A 312 -15.32 -5.56 -10.04
N GLU A 313 -14.20 -5.72 -10.76
CA GLU A 313 -12.94 -6.20 -10.19
C GLU A 313 -12.34 -5.21 -9.18
N ALA A 314 -12.44 -3.91 -9.45
CA ALA A 314 -12.01 -2.86 -8.53
C ALA A 314 -12.78 -2.93 -7.21
N ILE A 315 -14.11 -3.01 -7.27
CA ILE A 315 -14.98 -3.08 -6.09
C ILE A 315 -14.69 -4.37 -5.30
N LYS A 316 -14.60 -5.52 -5.96
CA LYS A 316 -14.30 -6.81 -5.31
C LYS A 316 -12.93 -6.79 -4.63
N ARG A 317 -11.91 -6.17 -5.21
CA ARG A 317 -10.58 -6.04 -4.63
C ARG A 317 -10.58 -5.18 -3.38
N ILE A 318 -11.26 -4.02 -3.41
CA ILE A 318 -11.41 -3.16 -2.22
C ILE A 318 -12.21 -3.90 -1.14
N CYS A 319 -13.29 -4.58 -1.51
CA CYS A 319 -14.11 -5.38 -0.59
C CYS A 319 -13.28 -6.49 0.08
N THR A 320 -12.41 -7.19 -0.68
CA THR A 320 -11.48 -8.19 -0.16
C THR A 320 -10.52 -7.59 0.87
N ALA A 321 -9.98 -6.40 0.60
CA ALA A 321 -9.09 -5.72 1.53
C ALA A 321 -9.79 -5.32 2.84
N TYR A 322 -11.02 -4.82 2.77
CA TYR A 322 -11.84 -4.55 3.98
C TYR A 322 -12.11 -5.82 4.78
N LEU A 323 -12.44 -6.93 4.10
CA LEU A 323 -12.69 -8.21 4.75
C LEU A 323 -11.46 -8.69 5.51
N LYS A 324 -10.26 -8.62 4.90
CA LYS A 324 -8.98 -8.96 5.54
C LYS A 324 -8.68 -8.12 6.78
N LEU A 325 -9.00 -6.82 6.76
CA LEU A 325 -8.72 -5.92 7.89
C LEU A 325 -9.73 -6.05 9.03
N LEU A 326 -11.01 -6.04 8.70
CA LEU A 326 -12.07 -5.93 9.70
C LEU A 326 -12.56 -7.29 10.20
N PHE A 327 -12.46 -8.32 9.36
CA PHE A 327 -12.98 -9.66 9.62
C PHE A 327 -11.94 -10.75 9.26
N PRO A 328 -10.72 -10.69 9.81
CA PRO A 328 -9.67 -11.66 9.47
C PRO A 328 -10.01 -13.10 9.87
N ASN A 329 -10.98 -13.31 10.77
CA ASN A 329 -11.47 -14.61 11.18
C ASN A 329 -12.40 -15.30 10.16
N VAL A 330 -12.88 -14.57 9.12
CA VAL A 330 -13.77 -15.13 8.10
C VAL A 330 -13.01 -16.09 7.19
N GLN A 331 -13.43 -17.34 7.13
CA GLN A 331 -12.87 -18.39 6.27
C GLN A 331 -13.89 -18.84 5.20
N HIS A 332 -15.19 -18.76 5.50
CA HIS A 332 -16.27 -19.20 4.64
C HIS A 332 -17.32 -18.07 4.45
N PRO A 333 -18.12 -18.10 3.39
CA PRO A 333 -19.15 -17.09 3.14
C PRO A 333 -20.15 -16.91 4.28
N GLU A 334 -20.45 -17.98 5.03
CA GLU A 334 -21.38 -18.00 6.18
C GLU A 334 -20.82 -17.37 7.46
N ASP A 335 -19.50 -17.15 7.56
CA ASP A 335 -18.85 -16.62 8.77
C ASP A 335 -19.11 -15.12 8.98
N ILE A 336 -19.73 -14.45 8.01
CA ILE A 336 -20.08 -13.04 8.12
C ILE A 336 -21.53 -12.80 7.74
N SER A 337 -22.24 -11.98 8.54
CA SER A 337 -23.63 -11.62 8.23
C SER A 337 -23.74 -10.81 6.93
N SER A 338 -24.87 -10.96 6.19
CA SER A 338 -25.14 -10.14 4.99
C SER A 338 -25.13 -8.64 5.31
N HIS A 339 -25.58 -8.28 6.52
CA HIS A 339 -25.60 -6.89 6.99
C HIS A 339 -24.18 -6.33 7.15
N ASP A 340 -23.31 -7.03 7.87
CA ASP A 340 -21.94 -6.56 8.14
C ASP A 340 -21.09 -6.56 6.87
N PHE A 341 -21.20 -7.60 6.05
CA PHE A 341 -20.51 -7.66 4.77
C PHE A 341 -20.91 -6.49 3.86
N ASN A 342 -22.21 -6.19 3.77
CA ASN A 342 -22.68 -5.04 2.99
C ASN A 342 -22.19 -3.71 3.57
N LEU A 343 -22.37 -3.49 4.88
CA LEU A 343 -22.11 -2.20 5.52
C LEU A 343 -20.62 -1.85 5.58
N PHE A 344 -19.78 -2.85 5.86
CA PHE A 344 -18.35 -2.62 6.14
C PHE A 344 -17.40 -3.01 5.01
N CYS A 345 -17.86 -3.80 4.03
CA CYS A 345 -16.99 -4.24 2.94
C CYS A 345 -17.52 -3.78 1.57
N LEU A 346 -18.75 -4.14 1.19
CA LEU A 346 -19.24 -3.90 -0.16
C LEU A 346 -19.61 -2.42 -0.40
N LYS A 347 -20.42 -1.82 0.46
CA LYS A 347 -20.87 -0.43 0.31
C LYS A 347 -19.71 0.57 0.24
N PRO A 348 -18.73 0.57 1.18
CA PRO A 348 -17.60 1.48 1.07
C PRO A 348 -16.74 1.22 -0.18
N ALA A 349 -16.62 -0.03 -0.64
CA ALA A 349 -15.90 -0.34 -1.88
C ALA A 349 -16.60 0.27 -3.11
N ILE A 350 -17.94 0.19 -3.17
CA ILE A 350 -18.75 0.82 -4.22
C ILE A 350 -18.58 2.35 -4.17
N GLU A 351 -18.66 2.96 -2.99
CA GLU A 351 -18.48 4.41 -2.81
C GLU A 351 -17.11 4.89 -3.29
N MET A 352 -16.04 4.18 -2.92
CA MET A 352 -14.68 4.52 -3.36
C MET A 352 -14.51 4.45 -4.88
N ARG A 353 -15.07 3.42 -5.53
CA ARG A 353 -15.00 3.27 -7.00
C ARG A 353 -15.90 4.26 -7.72
N SER A 354 -17.05 4.62 -7.14
CA SER A 354 -17.98 5.60 -7.72
C SER A 354 -17.34 6.96 -7.91
N ILE A 355 -16.48 7.40 -6.99
CA ILE A 355 -15.77 8.68 -7.13
C ILE A 355 -14.81 8.64 -8.33
N ILE A 356 -14.07 7.55 -8.52
CA ILE A 356 -13.24 7.38 -9.73
C ILE A 356 -14.11 7.50 -10.97
N LYS A 357 -15.28 6.86 -10.99
CA LYS A 357 -16.20 6.90 -12.16
C LYS A 357 -16.72 8.31 -12.43
N ILE A 358 -17.08 9.07 -11.38
CA ILE A 358 -17.50 10.48 -11.51
C ILE A 358 -16.36 11.31 -12.11
N GLN A 359 -15.14 11.16 -11.60
CA GLN A 359 -13.98 11.91 -12.11
C GLN A 359 -13.62 11.54 -13.56
N LEU A 360 -13.79 10.28 -13.95
CA LEU A 360 -13.64 9.85 -15.34
C LEU A 360 -14.66 10.54 -16.26
N GLY A 361 -15.92 10.65 -15.82
CA GLY A 361 -16.95 11.38 -16.56
C GLY A 361 -16.67 12.87 -16.73
N ILE A 362 -15.91 13.48 -15.80
CA ILE A 362 -15.47 14.89 -15.89
C ILE A 362 -14.24 15.02 -16.82
N LEU A 363 -13.30 14.08 -16.75
CA LEU A 363 -12.07 14.08 -17.55
C LEU A 363 -12.35 13.75 -19.02
N ASP A 364 -13.25 12.81 -19.26
CA ASP A 364 -13.56 12.28 -20.58
C ASP A 364 -15.07 12.05 -20.72
N PRO A 365 -15.84 13.14 -20.94
CA PRO A 365 -17.29 13.07 -21.04
C PRO A 365 -17.81 12.23 -22.24
N GLU A 366 -17.00 12.10 -23.31
CA GLU A 366 -17.39 11.32 -24.49
C GLU A 366 -17.42 9.83 -24.18
N GLU A 367 -16.42 9.33 -23.46
CA GLU A 367 -16.34 7.90 -23.12
C GLU A 367 -17.09 7.56 -21.82
N PHE A 368 -16.99 8.39 -20.76
CA PHE A 368 -17.47 8.07 -19.41
C PHE A 368 -18.66 8.92 -18.94
N GLY A 369 -19.10 9.90 -19.72
CA GLY A 369 -20.18 10.81 -19.32
C GLY A 369 -21.47 10.07 -19.00
N GLY A 370 -22.03 10.29 -17.82
CA GLY A 370 -23.28 9.67 -17.34
C GLY A 370 -23.18 8.19 -16.98
N LYS A 371 -21.99 7.56 -17.09
CA LYS A 371 -21.78 6.17 -16.66
C LYS A 371 -21.63 6.11 -15.14
N THR A 372 -22.23 5.09 -14.53
CA THR A 372 -22.12 4.77 -13.11
C THR A 372 -21.45 3.41 -12.92
N VAL A 373 -21.02 3.12 -11.70
CA VAL A 373 -20.60 1.77 -11.33
C VAL A 373 -21.78 0.80 -11.35
N PRO A 374 -21.54 -0.51 -11.59
CA PRO A 374 -22.63 -1.50 -11.57
C PRO A 374 -23.27 -1.61 -10.17
N GLU A 375 -24.55 -1.91 -10.13
CA GLU A 375 -25.32 -2.12 -8.89
C GLU A 375 -25.03 -3.51 -8.30
N LEU A 376 -23.88 -3.63 -7.63
CA LEU A 376 -23.52 -4.86 -6.93
C LEU A 376 -24.33 -4.98 -5.63
N SER A 377 -24.74 -6.19 -5.29
CA SER A 377 -25.48 -6.50 -4.08
C SER A 377 -24.92 -7.73 -3.37
N VAL A 378 -25.35 -7.95 -2.14
CA VAL A 378 -24.96 -9.15 -1.37
C VAL A 378 -25.90 -10.29 -1.72
N LYS A 379 -25.33 -11.47 -2.01
CA LYS A 379 -26.09 -12.73 -2.09
C LYS A 379 -26.32 -13.25 -0.67
N ASP A 380 -27.53 -13.71 -0.38
CA ASP A 380 -27.77 -14.49 0.82
C ASP A 380 -27.15 -15.88 0.69
N VAL A 381 -26.65 -16.42 1.81
CA VAL A 381 -25.88 -17.68 1.82
C VAL A 381 -26.79 -18.90 1.65
N ASP A 382 -28.10 -18.70 1.81
CA ASP A 382 -29.12 -19.77 1.76
C ASP A 382 -29.74 -19.96 0.34
N GLU A 383 -29.23 -19.25 -0.68
CA GLU A 383 -29.55 -19.43 -2.09
C GLU A 383 -28.34 -19.99 -2.86
#